data_8aa095bc39950398cac3c7af2538bc91
#
_entry.id   8aa095bc39950398cac3c7af2538bc91
#
_cell.length_a   1.000
_cell.length_b   1.000
_cell.length_c   1.000
_cell.angle_alpha   90.00
_cell.angle_beta   90.00
_cell.angle_gamma   90.00
#
_symmetry.space_group_name_H-M   'P 1'
#
loop_
_entity.id
_entity.type
_entity.pdbx_description
1 polymer ?
#
loop_
_entity_poly.entity_id
_entity_poly.type
_entity_poly.pdbx_seq_one_letter_code
_entity_poly.pdbx_strand_id
1 'polypeptide(L)'
;MWILKADDHAETGPVTFRVLPGAIKTIGRARRADFVLDTVMVSRLHCRLTAREDGTLEVLDLKSTNGTFVNGRRIYSGTLSPGDRLKIGRIELAVERKP
;
A
#
# COMPACT_ATOMS: atom_id res chain seq x y z
N MET A 1 -12.19 -8.30 3.58
CA MET A 1 -11.09 -7.50 4.16
C MET A 1 -9.82 -7.71 3.35
N TRP A 2 -9.10 -6.65 3.10
CA TRP A 2 -7.82 -6.72 2.43
C TRP A 2 -6.69 -6.67 3.44
N ILE A 3 -5.61 -7.39 3.16
CA ILE A 3 -4.41 -7.40 3.99
C ILE A 3 -3.20 -7.16 3.10
N LEU A 4 -2.35 -6.22 3.51
CA LEU A 4 -1.09 -5.94 2.84
C LEU A 4 0.03 -6.20 3.84
N LYS A 5 0.96 -7.06 3.46
CA LYS A 5 2.03 -7.52 4.35
C LYS A 5 3.41 -7.31 3.77
N ALA A 6 4.33 -6.83 4.61
CA ALA A 6 5.75 -6.91 4.34
C ALA A 6 6.37 -7.96 5.27
N ASP A 7 7.36 -8.70 4.78
CA ASP A 7 7.98 -9.77 5.54
C ASP A 7 9.13 -9.29 6.44
N ASP A 8 9.81 -10.22 7.10
CA ASP A 8 10.92 -9.93 8.02
C ASP A 8 12.11 -9.27 7.36
N HIS A 9 12.26 -9.40 6.03
CA HIS A 9 13.38 -8.85 5.27
C HIS A 9 13.15 -7.41 4.83
N ALA A 10 11.96 -6.87 5.00
CA ALA A 10 11.68 -5.47 4.69
C ALA A 10 12.47 -4.54 5.62
N GLU A 11 12.84 -3.36 5.13
CA GLU A 11 13.54 -2.36 5.93
C GLU A 11 12.81 -2.00 7.22
N THR A 12 11.47 -2.00 7.18
CA THR A 12 10.62 -1.71 8.33
C THR A 12 10.51 -2.88 9.31
N GLY A 13 11.01 -4.07 8.91
CA GLY A 13 10.61 -5.31 9.54
C GLY A 13 9.21 -5.71 9.07
N PRO A 14 8.62 -6.75 9.67
CA PRO A 14 7.30 -7.23 9.25
C PRO A 14 6.21 -6.21 9.61
N VAL A 15 5.33 -5.94 8.65
CA VAL A 15 4.15 -5.08 8.87
C VAL A 15 2.93 -5.78 8.28
N THR A 16 1.77 -5.51 8.87
CA THR A 16 0.49 -6.00 8.37
C THR A 16 -0.51 -4.86 8.44
N PHE A 17 -1.03 -4.47 7.29
CA PHE A 17 -2.05 -3.44 7.17
C PHE A 17 -3.38 -4.08 6.78
N ARG A 18 -4.44 -3.78 7.53
CA ARG A 18 -5.78 -4.29 7.25
C ARG A 18 -6.67 -3.18 6.74
N VAL A 19 -7.35 -3.44 5.63
CA VAL A 19 -8.26 -2.47 5.01
C VAL A 19 -9.64 -3.10 4.93
N LEU A 20 -10.56 -2.59 5.73
CA LEU A 20 -11.93 -3.08 5.78
C LEU A 20 -12.76 -2.53 4.62
N PRO A 21 -13.84 -3.23 4.22
CA PRO A 21 -14.73 -2.73 3.16
C PRO A 21 -15.19 -1.30 3.47
N GLY A 22 -15.13 -0.43 2.48
CA GLY A 22 -15.51 0.97 2.61
C GLY A 22 -14.43 1.88 3.18
N ALA A 23 -13.30 1.32 3.65
CA ALA A 23 -12.24 2.12 4.24
C ALA A 23 -11.37 2.80 3.17
N ILE A 24 -10.89 4.00 3.51
CA ILE A 24 -9.92 4.74 2.73
C ILE A 24 -8.71 4.96 3.65
N LYS A 25 -7.53 4.49 3.23
CA LYS A 25 -6.32 4.54 4.04
C LYS A 25 -5.16 5.10 3.25
N THR A 26 -4.42 6.03 3.85
CA THR A 26 -3.18 6.55 3.26
C THR A 26 -1.99 5.74 3.76
N ILE A 27 -1.00 5.57 2.90
CA ILE A 27 0.29 4.98 3.26
C ILE A 27 1.34 6.07 3.06
N GLY A 28 2.23 6.23 4.02
CA GLY A 28 3.29 7.21 3.90
C GLY A 28 4.25 7.20 5.07
N ARG A 29 5.26 8.06 4.99
CA ARG A 29 6.29 8.17 6.02
C ARG A 29 5.86 9.04 7.19
N ALA A 30 4.93 9.96 6.97
CA ALA A 30 4.47 10.87 8.01
C ALA A 30 3.60 10.16 9.04
N ARG A 31 3.66 10.62 10.29
CA ARG A 31 2.82 10.08 11.38
C ARG A 31 1.33 10.22 11.09
N ARG A 32 0.95 11.21 10.30
CA ARG A 32 -0.46 11.43 9.94
C ARG A 32 -0.97 10.44 8.89
N ALA A 33 -0.10 9.66 8.26
CA ALA A 33 -0.55 8.59 7.39
C ALA A 33 -1.26 7.52 8.24
N ASP A 34 -2.29 6.89 7.66
CA ASP A 34 -3.00 5.81 8.36
C ASP A 34 -2.08 4.61 8.56
N PHE A 35 -1.30 4.29 7.54
CA PHE A 35 -0.30 3.21 7.57
C PHE A 35 1.07 3.85 7.41
N VAL A 36 1.89 3.80 8.44
CA VAL A 36 3.19 4.47 8.43
C VAL A 36 4.27 3.51 7.98
N LEU A 37 5.00 3.91 6.93
CA LEU A 37 6.22 3.24 6.48
C LEU A 37 7.35 4.27 6.59
N ASP A 38 8.03 4.26 7.72
CA ASP A 38 9.06 5.25 8.04
C ASP A 38 10.41 4.84 7.47
N THR A 39 10.55 4.90 6.16
CA THR A 39 11.80 4.64 5.45
C THR A 39 12.09 5.75 4.45
N VAL A 40 13.37 5.86 4.07
CA VAL A 40 13.87 7.05 3.36
C VAL A 40 13.25 7.29 1.99
N MET A 41 12.82 6.26 1.29
CA MET A 41 12.28 6.42 -0.08
C MET A 41 10.76 6.56 -0.13
N VAL A 42 10.12 6.61 1.02
CA VAL A 42 8.67 6.76 1.11
C VAL A 42 8.33 8.22 1.30
N SER A 43 7.43 8.75 0.49
CA SER A 43 6.94 10.12 0.64
C SER A 43 6.07 10.25 1.88
N ARG A 44 5.93 11.47 2.40
CA ARG A 44 5.14 11.73 3.62
C ARG A 44 3.73 11.15 3.52
N LEU A 45 3.04 11.44 2.41
CA LEU A 45 1.81 10.77 2.00
C LEU A 45 2.09 10.22 0.61
N HIS A 46 2.25 8.91 0.51
CA HIS A 46 2.77 8.28 -0.70
C HIS A 46 1.68 7.79 -1.64
N CYS A 47 0.71 7.06 -1.11
CA CYS A 47 -0.42 6.56 -1.88
C CYS A 47 -1.63 6.40 -0.99
N ARG A 48 -2.79 6.17 -1.63
CA ARG A 48 -4.06 5.98 -0.94
C ARG A 48 -4.72 4.71 -1.42
N LEU A 49 -5.16 3.91 -0.47
CA LEU A 49 -5.92 2.69 -0.73
C LEU A 49 -7.40 2.96 -0.48
N THR A 50 -8.24 2.51 -1.39
CA THR A 50 -9.70 2.60 -1.23
C THR A 50 -10.29 1.21 -1.41
N ALA A 51 -10.85 0.65 -0.34
CA ALA A 51 -11.55 -0.63 -0.38
C ALA A 51 -13.02 -0.34 -0.64
N ARG A 52 -13.47 -0.64 -1.85
CA ARG A 52 -14.86 -0.37 -2.24
C ARG A 52 -15.79 -1.43 -1.68
N GLU A 53 -17.05 -1.04 -1.53
CA GLU A 53 -18.10 -1.95 -1.06
C GLU A 53 -18.34 -3.12 -2.02
N ASP A 54 -18.03 -2.94 -3.31
CA ASP A 54 -18.14 -4.01 -4.31
C ASP A 54 -17.03 -5.05 -4.22
N GLY A 55 -16.10 -4.90 -3.27
CA GLY A 55 -15.03 -5.85 -3.03
C GLY A 55 -13.73 -5.55 -3.76
N THR A 56 -13.62 -4.44 -4.49
CA THR A 56 -12.39 -4.04 -5.15
C THR A 56 -11.50 -3.20 -4.23
N LEU A 57 -10.19 -3.25 -4.46
CA LEU A 57 -9.21 -2.42 -3.76
C LEU A 57 -8.48 -1.58 -4.79
N GLU A 58 -8.57 -0.27 -4.65
CA GLU A 58 -7.89 0.66 -5.55
C GLU A 58 -6.71 1.31 -4.86
N VAL A 59 -5.68 1.62 -5.64
CA VAL A 59 -4.52 2.38 -5.18
C VAL A 59 -4.36 3.61 -6.06
N LEU A 60 -4.05 4.74 -5.43
CA LEU A 60 -3.79 6.01 -6.10
C LEU A 60 -2.47 6.56 -5.57
N ASP A 61 -1.53 6.83 -6.47
CA ASP A 61 -0.28 7.51 -6.10
C ASP A 61 -0.58 8.99 -5.78
N LEU A 62 -0.08 9.48 -4.67
CA LEU A 62 -0.31 10.86 -4.23
C LEU A 62 0.87 11.76 -4.61
N LYS A 63 1.28 11.70 -5.87
CA LYS A 63 2.42 12.47 -6.39
C LYS A 63 3.70 12.18 -5.63
N SER A 64 3.93 10.91 -5.34
CA SER A 64 5.12 10.49 -4.61
C SER A 64 6.40 10.80 -5.39
N THR A 65 7.48 11.04 -4.68
CA THR A 65 8.78 11.34 -5.30
C THR A 65 9.31 10.14 -6.07
N ASN A 66 9.20 8.94 -5.51
CA ASN A 66 9.83 7.75 -6.08
C ASN A 66 8.85 6.81 -6.78
N GLY A 67 7.56 7.10 -6.74
CA GLY A 67 6.55 6.31 -7.44
C GLY A 67 5.99 5.17 -6.62
N THR A 68 4.84 4.67 -7.09
CA THR A 68 4.14 3.51 -6.57
C THR A 68 4.13 2.46 -7.67
N PHE A 69 4.48 1.21 -7.34
CA PHE A 69 4.63 0.15 -8.32
C PHE A 69 3.74 -1.03 -7.97
N VAL A 70 3.12 -1.62 -8.98
CA VAL A 70 2.35 -2.85 -8.84
C VAL A 70 2.97 -3.90 -9.75
N ASN A 71 3.44 -5.00 -9.16
CA ASN A 71 4.12 -6.08 -9.88
C ASN A 71 5.26 -5.57 -10.76
N GLY A 72 6.05 -4.63 -10.22
CA GLY A 72 7.21 -4.05 -10.90
C GLY A 72 6.88 -2.96 -11.90
N ARG A 73 5.61 -2.63 -12.11
CA ARG A 73 5.18 -1.59 -13.05
C ARG A 73 4.74 -0.34 -12.29
N ARG A 74 5.30 0.80 -12.65
CA ARG A 74 4.89 2.07 -12.06
C ARG A 74 3.46 2.39 -12.45
N ILE A 75 2.64 2.75 -11.46
CA ILE A 75 1.24 3.11 -11.69
C ILE A 75 0.97 4.51 -11.13
N TYR A 76 0.01 5.17 -11.74
CA TYR A 76 -0.59 6.37 -11.19
C TYR A 76 -1.80 6.01 -10.35
N SER A 77 -2.64 5.15 -10.90
CA SER A 77 -3.77 4.55 -10.19
C SER A 77 -4.02 3.16 -10.75
N GLY A 78 -4.67 2.32 -9.98
CA GLY A 78 -4.98 0.98 -10.44
C GLY A 78 -5.80 0.20 -9.43
N THR A 79 -6.25 -0.96 -9.86
CA THR A 79 -6.97 -1.92 -9.02
C THR A 79 -6.02 -3.03 -8.62
N LEU A 80 -5.99 -3.35 -7.33
CA LEU A 80 -5.16 -4.42 -6.79
C LEU A 80 -5.96 -5.71 -6.71
N SER A 81 -5.30 -6.81 -7.02
CA SER A 81 -5.86 -8.16 -6.92
C SER A 81 -5.09 -8.99 -5.92
N PRO A 82 -5.70 -10.03 -5.34
CA PRO A 82 -4.96 -10.94 -4.46
C PRO A 82 -3.74 -11.52 -5.19
N GLY A 83 -2.60 -11.53 -4.52
CA GLY A 83 -1.34 -11.97 -5.09
C GLY A 83 -0.50 -10.86 -5.71
N ASP A 84 -1.04 -9.67 -5.88
CA ASP A 84 -0.27 -8.54 -6.37
C ASP A 84 0.79 -8.11 -5.36
N ARG A 85 1.84 -7.47 -5.86
CA ARG A 85 2.92 -6.88 -5.06
C ARG A 85 2.88 -5.37 -5.23
N LEU A 86 2.60 -4.67 -4.14
CA LEU A 86 2.58 -3.20 -4.10
C LEU A 86 3.90 -2.72 -3.53
N LYS A 87 4.69 -2.01 -4.33
CA LYS A 87 5.99 -1.51 -3.89
C LYS A 87 5.94 -0.01 -3.65
N ILE A 88 6.36 0.39 -2.46
CA ILE A 88 6.38 1.78 -2.00
C ILE A 88 7.77 2.03 -1.43
N GLY A 89 8.54 2.89 -2.08
CA GLY A 89 9.96 3.02 -1.74
C GLY A 89 10.66 1.70 -1.99
N ARG A 90 11.29 1.15 -0.96
CA ARG A 90 11.94 -0.17 -1.02
C ARG A 90 11.09 -1.25 -0.36
N ILE A 91 9.89 -0.91 0.09
CA ILE A 91 9.02 -1.84 0.78
C ILE A 91 8.08 -2.49 -0.21
N GLU A 92 8.06 -3.81 -0.25
CA GLU A 92 7.14 -4.58 -1.07
C GLU A 92 6.08 -5.20 -0.18
N LEU A 93 4.83 -4.90 -0.48
CA LEU A 93 3.67 -5.40 0.26
C LEU A 93 2.96 -6.45 -0.57
N ALA A 94 2.81 -7.65 -0.01
CA ALA A 94 2.00 -8.69 -0.62
C ALA A 94 0.53 -8.39 -0.34
N VAL A 95 -0.29 -8.41 -1.38
CA VAL A 95 -1.71 -8.11 -1.30
C VAL A 95 -2.49 -9.40 -1.15
N GLU A 96 -3.29 -9.50 -0.10
CA GLU A 96 -4.14 -10.65 0.16
C GLU A 96 -5.57 -10.19 0.42
N ARG A 97 -6.52 -11.05 0.14
CA ARG A 97 -7.91 -10.82 0.47
C ARG A 97 -8.38 -11.91 1.43
N LYS A 98 -9.02 -11.50 2.53
CA LYS A 98 -9.62 -12.40 3.51
C LYS A 98 -11.14 -12.28 3.46
N PRO A 99 -11.87 -13.40 3.67
CA PRO A 99 -13.33 -13.39 3.73
C PRO A 99 -13.86 -12.52 4.86
#